data_df1316752115ae26a2c522482891a5db
#
_entry.id   df1316752115ae26a2c522482891a5db
#
_cell.length_a   1.000
_cell.length_b   1.000
_cell.length_c   1.000
_cell.angle_alpha   90.00
_cell.angle_beta   90.00
_cell.angle_gamma   90.00
#
_symmetry.space_group_name_H-M   'P 1'
#
loop_
_entity.id
_entity.type
_entity.pdbx_description
1 polymer ?
#
loop_
_entity_poly.entity_id
_entity_poly.type
_entity_poly.pdbx_seq_one_letter_code
_entity_poly.pdbx_strand_id
1 'polypeptide(L)'
;MPVINFTYDELFKQLGCTLDKKELIDILPMISSDVESYDETEVKAEFFPNRPDYYSIEGIVRALKGYLDIEVGMPEYKVVEGDTTLTVDEELKDIRPYVASCIIKGVEIDDDELKNIMEFQEHLHWVIGRDRKKVAIGIHDYDTVEGPFYYKAGTPDEDKFIALDCNEEESLNQILETHDKGEKYAKLISDYDKYPLIVDSNDNIMSMPPIINSDLTKLTTNTKNLFIDVTGTDLTAVTNALNIIAANLSENADSIECVKVVYPYHDDVTYPQFEPKVLDVHVDTASEYIGMDLTADKIIQTLEKTRFNAQKVDDNTVRVTVPRYRIDILHEV
;
A
#
# COMPACT_ATOMS: atom_id res chain seq x y z
N MET A 1 -14.46 7.20 7.83
CA MET A 1 -13.02 6.84 7.68
C MET A 1 -12.92 5.31 7.77
N PRO A 2 -11.84 4.65 7.32
CA PRO A 2 -11.73 3.21 7.46
C PRO A 2 -11.73 2.76 8.92
N VAL A 3 -12.55 1.76 9.21
CA VAL A 3 -12.59 1.08 10.50
C VAL A 3 -11.86 -0.24 10.30
N ILE A 4 -10.79 -0.43 11.05
CA ILE A 4 -9.98 -1.64 11.00
C ILE A 4 -10.43 -2.54 12.14
N ASN A 5 -10.75 -3.78 11.79
CA ASN A 5 -11.12 -4.80 12.74
C ASN A 5 -9.96 -5.80 12.89
N PHE A 6 -9.48 -6.03 14.10
CA PHE A 6 -8.42 -6.99 14.39
C PHE A 6 -8.65 -7.69 15.72
N THR A 7 -8.15 -8.91 15.83
CA THR A 7 -8.20 -9.67 17.09
C THR A 7 -6.99 -9.34 17.98
N TYR A 8 -7.17 -9.50 19.31
CA TYR A 8 -6.06 -9.38 20.24
C TYR A 8 -4.96 -10.40 19.96
N ASP A 9 -5.34 -11.63 19.64
CA ASP A 9 -4.40 -12.73 19.41
C ASP A 9 -3.51 -12.45 18.19
N GLU A 10 -4.09 -11.97 17.09
CA GLU A 10 -3.37 -11.59 15.89
C GLU A 10 -2.42 -10.40 16.15
N LEU A 11 -2.93 -9.34 16.81
CA LEU A 11 -2.12 -8.17 17.14
C LEU A 11 -0.93 -8.56 18.04
N PHE A 12 -1.17 -9.33 19.10
CA PHE A 12 -0.11 -9.71 20.04
C PHE A 12 0.89 -10.70 19.44
N LYS A 13 0.44 -11.56 18.53
CA LYS A 13 1.33 -12.45 17.75
C LYS A 13 2.33 -11.63 16.93
N GLN A 14 1.86 -10.62 16.20
CA GLN A 14 2.73 -9.76 15.37
C GLN A 14 3.54 -8.75 16.21
N LEU A 15 2.99 -8.27 17.32
CA LEU A 15 3.68 -7.37 18.25
C LEU A 15 4.85 -8.07 18.97
N GLY A 16 4.77 -9.39 19.13
CA GLY A 16 5.75 -10.21 19.84
C GLY A 16 5.66 -10.13 21.37
N CYS A 17 4.64 -9.47 21.90
CA CYS A 17 4.35 -9.41 23.34
C CYS A 17 2.84 -9.25 23.59
N THR A 18 2.42 -9.57 24.81
CA THR A 18 1.03 -9.42 25.23
C THR A 18 0.89 -8.21 26.14
N LEU A 19 -0.09 -7.36 25.86
CA LEU A 19 -0.48 -6.22 26.71
C LEU A 19 -1.77 -6.55 27.47
N ASP A 20 -2.02 -5.82 28.53
CA ASP A 20 -3.37 -5.77 29.10
C ASP A 20 -4.33 -5.15 28.04
N LYS A 21 -5.50 -5.76 27.84
CA LYS A 21 -6.45 -5.31 26.83
C LYS A 21 -6.89 -3.86 27.05
N LYS A 22 -7.10 -3.47 28.29
CA LYS A 22 -7.47 -2.10 28.61
C LYS A 22 -6.33 -1.12 28.33
N GLU A 23 -5.09 -1.50 28.61
CA GLU A 23 -3.91 -0.71 28.28
C GLU A 23 -3.81 -0.50 26.77
N LEU A 24 -4.04 -1.55 25.95
CA LEU A 24 -4.07 -1.40 24.49
C LEU A 24 -5.14 -0.39 24.03
N ILE A 25 -6.36 -0.49 24.59
CA ILE A 25 -7.46 0.45 24.26
C ILE A 25 -7.10 1.90 24.62
N ASP A 26 -6.39 2.12 25.73
CA ASP A 26 -5.94 3.45 26.14
C ASP A 26 -4.79 3.98 25.27
N ILE A 27 -3.99 3.10 24.66
CA ILE A 27 -2.87 3.45 23.76
C ILE A 27 -3.32 3.76 22.33
N LEU A 28 -4.29 3.05 21.77
CA LEU A 28 -4.72 3.20 20.39
C LEU A 28 -5.00 4.65 19.97
N PRO A 29 -5.69 5.49 20.78
CA PRO A 29 -5.88 6.90 20.45
C PRO A 29 -4.56 7.70 20.34
N MET A 30 -3.51 7.27 21.01
CA MET A 30 -2.20 7.94 20.96
C MET A 30 -1.46 7.76 19.65
N ILE A 31 -1.88 6.78 18.83
CA ILE A 31 -1.33 6.54 17.48
C ILE A 31 -2.28 7.00 16.36
N SER A 32 -3.17 7.94 16.63
CA SER A 32 -4.12 8.56 15.66
C SER A 32 -5.27 7.63 15.26
N SER A 33 -5.92 7.02 16.24
CA SER A 33 -7.17 6.27 16.02
C SER A 33 -8.27 6.70 17.00
N ASP A 34 -9.50 6.33 16.66
CA ASP A 34 -10.65 6.37 17.56
C ASP A 34 -11.21 4.96 17.73
N VAL A 35 -11.30 4.48 18.97
CA VAL A 35 -11.80 3.13 19.26
C VAL A 35 -13.33 3.16 19.25
N GLU A 36 -13.94 2.58 18.21
CA GLU A 36 -15.39 2.54 18.07
C GLU A 36 -16.04 1.51 18.99
N SER A 37 -15.45 0.33 19.07
CA SER A 37 -15.94 -0.75 19.94
C SER A 37 -14.85 -1.81 20.19
N TYR A 38 -14.99 -2.53 21.26
CA TYR A 38 -14.15 -3.69 21.60
C TYR A 38 -14.91 -4.68 22.49
N ASP A 39 -14.51 -5.94 22.44
CA ASP A 39 -15.01 -6.98 23.32
C ASP A 39 -13.87 -7.87 23.88
N GLU A 40 -14.16 -9.12 24.26
CA GLU A 40 -13.14 -10.04 24.77
C GLU A 40 -12.18 -10.58 23.70
N THR A 41 -12.49 -10.43 22.41
CA THR A 41 -11.79 -11.08 21.29
C THR A 41 -11.25 -10.09 20.28
N GLU A 42 -11.95 -9.01 19.98
CA GLU A 42 -11.64 -8.09 18.89
C GLU A 42 -11.74 -6.62 19.27
N VAL A 43 -11.10 -5.78 18.47
CA VAL A 43 -11.14 -4.33 18.53
C VAL A 43 -11.52 -3.78 17.16
N LYS A 44 -12.41 -2.78 17.15
CA LYS A 44 -12.74 -1.97 15.98
C LYS A 44 -12.28 -0.54 16.22
N ALA A 45 -11.30 -0.11 15.45
CA ALA A 45 -10.73 1.23 15.57
C ALA A 45 -10.77 1.95 14.22
N GLU A 46 -11.24 3.19 14.23
CA GLU A 46 -11.23 4.08 13.08
C GLU A 46 -9.90 4.79 12.99
N PHE A 47 -9.21 4.70 11.84
CA PHE A 47 -7.95 5.39 11.59
C PHE A 47 -8.12 6.56 10.65
N PHE A 48 -7.41 7.66 10.92
CA PHE A 48 -7.57 8.91 10.18
C PHE A 48 -6.93 8.85 8.78
N PRO A 49 -7.49 9.57 7.78
CA PRO A 49 -7.09 9.44 6.38
C PRO A 49 -5.70 10.01 6.06
N ASN A 50 -5.07 10.71 6.97
CA ASN A 50 -3.68 11.16 6.85
C ASN A 50 -2.67 10.03 7.09
N ARG A 51 -3.09 8.92 7.75
CA ARG A 51 -2.26 7.76 8.07
C ARG A 51 -2.78 6.48 7.40
N PRO A 52 -2.78 6.43 6.06
CA PRO A 52 -3.26 5.24 5.33
C PRO A 52 -2.36 4.01 5.52
N ASP A 53 -1.16 4.18 6.03
CA ASP A 53 -0.27 3.11 6.47
C ASP A 53 -0.82 2.32 7.68
N TYR A 54 -1.84 2.81 8.36
CA TYR A 54 -2.54 2.14 9.48
C TYR A 54 -3.79 1.35 9.05
N TYR A 55 -4.05 1.25 7.75
CA TYR A 55 -5.23 0.49 7.29
C TYR A 55 -5.00 -1.02 7.20
N SER A 56 -3.89 -1.50 7.72
CA SER A 56 -3.61 -2.91 7.96
C SER A 56 -3.02 -3.13 9.37
N ILE A 57 -3.08 -4.34 9.84
CA ILE A 57 -2.57 -4.71 11.17
C ILE A 57 -1.05 -4.50 11.26
N GLU A 58 -0.29 -4.75 10.19
CA GLU A 58 1.17 -4.57 10.14
C GLU A 58 1.54 -3.10 10.40
N GLY A 59 0.81 -2.16 9.80
CA GLY A 59 1.02 -0.74 10.03
C GLY A 59 0.71 -0.31 11.45
N ILE A 60 -0.35 -0.87 12.05
CA ILE A 60 -0.72 -0.64 13.46
C ILE A 60 0.36 -1.22 14.39
N VAL A 61 0.78 -2.45 14.17
CA VAL A 61 1.85 -3.12 14.94
C VAL A 61 3.15 -2.35 14.84
N ARG A 62 3.56 -1.92 13.64
CA ARG A 62 4.74 -1.08 13.45
C ARG A 62 4.72 0.18 14.31
N ALA A 63 3.56 0.85 14.38
CA ALA A 63 3.41 2.04 15.21
C ALA A 63 3.45 1.71 16.72
N LEU A 64 2.75 0.65 17.13
CA LEU A 64 2.74 0.20 18.52
C LEU A 64 4.13 -0.22 19.00
N LYS A 65 4.91 -0.91 18.18
CA LYS A 65 6.30 -1.26 18.50
C LYS A 65 7.13 -0.02 18.83
N GLY A 66 6.99 1.05 18.05
CA GLY A 66 7.67 2.32 18.31
C GLY A 66 7.16 3.01 19.57
N TYR A 67 5.85 3.14 19.74
CA TYR A 67 5.23 3.79 20.88
C TYR A 67 5.61 3.11 22.21
N LEU A 68 5.66 1.78 22.22
CA LEU A 68 5.99 0.95 23.38
C LEU A 68 7.49 0.76 23.63
N ASP A 69 8.36 1.43 22.87
CA ASP A 69 9.82 1.24 22.94
C ASP A 69 10.30 -0.20 22.64
N ILE A 70 9.55 -1.00 21.93
CA ILE A 70 9.94 -2.36 21.51
C ILE A 70 10.94 -2.26 20.35
N GLU A 71 10.61 -1.47 19.34
CA GLU A 71 11.47 -1.13 18.21
C GLU A 71 11.30 0.36 17.88
N VAL A 72 12.38 1.12 17.98
CA VAL A 72 12.38 2.57 17.68
C VAL A 72 13.17 2.86 16.40
N GLY A 73 12.99 4.05 15.85
CA GLY A 73 13.62 4.44 14.59
C GLY A 73 12.91 3.90 13.35
N MET A 74 13.43 4.27 12.18
CA MET A 74 12.83 3.91 10.90
C MET A 74 13.02 2.41 10.62
N PRO A 75 11.96 1.70 10.18
CA PRO A 75 12.10 0.31 9.79
C PRO A 75 12.98 0.17 8.54
N GLU A 76 13.71 -0.91 8.44
CA GLU A 76 14.52 -1.27 7.28
C GLU A 76 13.83 -2.40 6.51
N TYR A 77 13.63 -2.19 5.22
CA TYR A 77 13.07 -3.19 4.31
C TYR A 77 14.17 -3.72 3.40
N LYS A 78 14.21 -5.03 3.22
CA LYS A 78 15.15 -5.66 2.29
C LYS A 78 14.67 -5.49 0.85
N VAL A 79 15.05 -4.38 0.25
CA VAL A 79 14.79 -4.09 -1.17
C VAL A 79 15.95 -4.62 -2.00
N VAL A 80 15.64 -5.41 -3.02
CA VAL A 80 16.63 -5.99 -3.94
C VAL A 80 16.35 -5.55 -5.37
N GLU A 81 17.40 -5.41 -6.17
CA GLU A 81 17.26 -5.18 -7.60
C GLU A 81 16.57 -6.39 -8.25
N GLY A 82 15.66 -6.13 -9.19
CA GLY A 82 14.97 -7.14 -9.98
C GLY A 82 15.26 -6.97 -11.45
N ASP A 83 15.18 -8.07 -12.19
CA ASP A 83 15.34 -8.08 -13.65
C ASP A 83 14.01 -7.89 -14.39
N THR A 84 12.89 -7.82 -13.64
CA THR A 84 11.55 -7.72 -14.19
C THR A 84 11.23 -6.30 -14.65
N THR A 85 10.63 -6.20 -15.84
CA THR A 85 10.15 -4.94 -16.40
C THR A 85 8.64 -4.97 -16.61
N LEU A 86 8.02 -3.79 -16.52
CA LEU A 86 6.64 -3.54 -16.92
C LEU A 86 6.63 -2.43 -17.96
N THR A 87 6.27 -2.77 -19.20
CA THR A 87 6.28 -1.84 -20.33
C THR A 87 4.89 -1.26 -20.54
N VAL A 88 4.80 0.06 -20.65
CA VAL A 88 3.54 0.80 -20.79
C VAL A 88 3.25 1.09 -22.27
N ASP A 89 2.00 0.89 -22.68
CA ASP A 89 1.51 1.24 -24.02
C ASP A 89 1.26 2.75 -24.14
N GLU A 90 1.61 3.35 -25.29
CA GLU A 90 1.42 4.77 -25.55
C GLU A 90 -0.08 5.18 -25.54
N GLU A 91 -0.98 4.27 -25.95
CA GLU A 91 -2.43 4.53 -25.99
C GLU A 91 -3.04 4.77 -24.61
N LEU A 92 -2.37 4.35 -23.51
CA LEU A 92 -2.85 4.56 -22.15
C LEU A 92 -2.63 5.98 -21.61
N LYS A 93 -1.86 6.82 -22.32
CA LYS A 93 -1.50 8.17 -21.89
C LYS A 93 -2.70 9.04 -21.52
N ASP A 94 -3.80 8.94 -22.27
CA ASP A 94 -5.00 9.75 -22.08
C ASP A 94 -6.11 8.99 -21.33
N ILE A 95 -5.91 7.70 -21.02
CA ILE A 95 -6.87 6.85 -20.32
C ILE A 95 -6.51 6.73 -18.84
N ARG A 96 -5.38 6.08 -18.56
CA ARG A 96 -4.87 5.85 -17.20
C ARG A 96 -3.34 5.75 -17.25
N PRO A 97 -2.64 6.93 -17.28
CA PRO A 97 -1.27 7.03 -17.76
C PRO A 97 -0.20 6.42 -16.85
N TYR A 98 -0.48 6.21 -15.57
CA TYR A 98 0.58 5.85 -14.63
C TYR A 98 0.37 4.47 -14.04
N VAL A 99 1.47 3.73 -13.92
CA VAL A 99 1.55 2.45 -13.23
C VAL A 99 2.83 2.38 -12.41
N ALA A 100 2.76 1.75 -11.26
CA ALA A 100 3.92 1.39 -10.45
C ALA A 100 3.76 -0.07 -10.04
N SER A 101 4.87 -0.79 -9.87
CA SER A 101 4.83 -2.22 -9.55
C SER A 101 6.02 -2.64 -8.71
N CYS A 102 5.84 -3.68 -7.91
CA CYS A 102 6.91 -4.40 -7.22
C CYS A 102 6.52 -5.86 -7.02
N ILE A 103 7.50 -6.69 -6.64
CA ILE A 103 7.26 -8.09 -6.27
C ILE A 103 7.64 -8.26 -4.80
N ILE A 104 6.77 -8.87 -4.00
CA ILE A 104 7.07 -9.23 -2.62
C ILE A 104 7.29 -10.73 -2.55
N LYS A 105 8.43 -11.13 -2.02
CA LYS A 105 8.87 -12.53 -1.96
C LYS A 105 8.75 -13.08 -0.54
N GLY A 106 8.35 -14.36 -0.45
CA GLY A 106 8.39 -15.10 0.80
C GLY A 106 7.29 -14.70 1.78
N VAL A 107 6.08 -14.39 1.29
CA VAL A 107 4.93 -14.14 2.16
C VAL A 107 4.37 -15.46 2.72
N GLU A 108 3.85 -15.39 3.93
CA GLU A 108 3.07 -16.46 4.54
C GLU A 108 1.62 -16.00 4.69
N ILE A 109 0.73 -16.60 3.92
CA ILE A 109 -0.68 -16.22 3.86
C ILE A 109 -1.53 -17.34 4.46
N ASP A 110 -2.23 -17.06 5.54
CA ASP A 110 -3.33 -17.86 6.04
C ASP A 110 -4.69 -17.21 5.66
N ASP A 111 -5.80 -17.80 6.09
CA ASP A 111 -7.13 -17.30 5.75
C ASP A 111 -7.40 -15.90 6.33
N ASP A 112 -6.85 -15.57 7.50
CA ASP A 112 -6.99 -14.28 8.14
C ASP A 112 -6.14 -13.22 7.39
N GLU A 113 -4.90 -13.57 7.06
CA GLU A 113 -4.00 -12.71 6.28
C GLU A 113 -4.56 -12.42 4.88
N LEU A 114 -5.14 -13.42 4.20
CA LEU A 114 -5.78 -13.24 2.90
C LEU A 114 -6.92 -12.20 2.98
N LYS A 115 -7.75 -12.29 4.01
CA LYS A 115 -8.82 -11.33 4.26
C LYS A 115 -8.26 -9.92 4.54
N ASN A 116 -7.23 -9.83 5.38
CA ASN A 116 -6.59 -8.57 5.74
C ASN A 116 -5.99 -7.87 4.51
N ILE A 117 -5.30 -8.59 3.63
CA ILE A 117 -4.77 -8.07 2.37
C ILE A 117 -5.89 -7.48 1.50
N MET A 118 -7.02 -8.19 1.37
CA MET A 118 -8.17 -7.73 0.58
C MET A 118 -8.82 -6.48 1.20
N GLU A 119 -9.02 -6.44 2.51
CA GLU A 119 -9.58 -5.29 3.22
C GLU A 119 -8.65 -4.09 3.14
N PHE A 120 -7.35 -4.27 3.31
CA PHE A 120 -6.34 -3.22 3.17
C PHE A 120 -6.37 -2.60 1.77
N GLN A 121 -6.40 -3.43 0.73
CA GLN A 121 -6.53 -2.98 -0.65
C GLN A 121 -7.79 -2.14 -0.87
N GLU A 122 -8.96 -2.58 -0.37
CA GLU A 122 -10.21 -1.84 -0.51
C GLU A 122 -10.20 -0.51 0.28
N HIS A 123 -9.59 -0.46 1.45
CA HIS A 123 -9.42 0.79 2.21
C HIS A 123 -8.56 1.81 1.46
N LEU A 124 -7.45 1.37 0.86
CA LEU A 124 -6.61 2.23 0.02
C LEU A 124 -7.34 2.69 -1.25
N HIS A 125 -8.12 1.80 -1.91
CA HIS A 125 -8.96 2.16 -3.04
C HIS A 125 -9.94 3.29 -2.68
N TRP A 126 -10.56 3.20 -1.50
CA TRP A 126 -11.53 4.20 -1.06
C TRP A 126 -10.86 5.53 -0.75
N VAL A 127 -9.80 5.55 0.05
CA VAL A 127 -9.19 6.79 0.55
C VAL A 127 -8.23 7.42 -0.47
N ILE A 128 -7.10 6.78 -0.77
CA ILE A 128 -6.11 7.29 -1.73
C ILE A 128 -6.66 7.22 -3.15
N GLY A 129 -7.33 6.12 -3.47
CA GLY A 129 -7.90 5.84 -4.78
C GLY A 129 -9.11 6.69 -5.15
N ARG A 130 -9.75 7.34 -4.19
CA ARG A 130 -11.04 8.03 -4.39
C ARG A 130 -12.05 7.12 -5.09
N ASP A 131 -12.29 5.95 -4.47
CA ASP A 131 -13.12 4.88 -5.01
C ASP A 131 -12.63 4.44 -6.40
N ARG A 132 -11.34 4.08 -6.50
CA ARG A 132 -10.60 3.61 -7.68
C ARG A 132 -10.43 4.63 -8.82
N LYS A 133 -11.04 5.79 -8.72
CA LYS A 133 -10.94 6.83 -9.75
C LYS A 133 -9.52 7.35 -9.92
N LYS A 134 -8.84 7.65 -8.80
CA LYS A 134 -7.49 8.23 -8.80
C LYS A 134 -6.39 7.16 -8.83
N VAL A 135 -6.56 6.11 -7.99
CA VAL A 135 -5.63 4.98 -7.88
C VAL A 135 -6.42 3.69 -7.75
N ALA A 136 -6.00 2.65 -8.45
CA ALA A 136 -6.43 1.28 -8.23
C ALA A 136 -5.21 0.38 -8.04
N ILE A 137 -5.35 -0.66 -7.23
CA ILE A 137 -4.31 -1.57 -6.81
C ILE A 137 -4.72 -2.97 -7.24
N GLY A 138 -3.84 -3.72 -7.87
CA GLY A 138 -3.91 -5.15 -8.10
C GLY A 138 -2.89 -5.87 -7.24
N ILE A 139 -3.28 -6.98 -6.63
CA ILE A 139 -2.38 -7.89 -5.93
C ILE A 139 -2.62 -9.27 -6.51
N HIS A 140 -1.55 -9.89 -6.98
CA HIS A 140 -1.60 -11.11 -7.80
C HIS A 140 -0.69 -12.18 -7.23
N ASP A 141 -1.08 -13.44 -7.38
CA ASP A 141 -0.19 -14.57 -7.18
C ASP A 141 0.89 -14.58 -8.27
N TYR A 142 2.10 -14.16 -7.89
CA TYR A 142 3.23 -14.08 -8.82
C TYR A 142 3.70 -15.43 -9.32
N ASP A 143 3.41 -16.50 -8.59
CA ASP A 143 3.83 -17.85 -8.94
C ASP A 143 3.01 -18.44 -10.11
N THR A 144 1.92 -17.76 -10.53
CA THR A 144 1.04 -18.15 -11.65
C THR A 144 1.36 -17.44 -12.96
N VAL A 145 2.27 -16.47 -12.96
CA VAL A 145 2.55 -15.58 -14.11
C VAL A 145 4.06 -15.43 -14.33
N GLU A 146 4.44 -14.98 -15.52
CA GLU A 146 5.84 -14.85 -15.91
C GLU A 146 6.11 -13.47 -16.55
N GLY A 147 7.14 -12.77 -16.05
CA GLY A 147 7.62 -11.51 -16.64
C GLY A 147 8.38 -11.72 -17.97
N PRO A 148 8.61 -10.66 -18.76
CA PRO A 148 8.24 -9.27 -18.49
C PRO A 148 6.73 -9.03 -18.58
N PHE A 149 6.28 -7.95 -17.91
CA PHE A 149 4.89 -7.56 -17.89
C PHE A 149 4.61 -6.39 -18.81
N TYR A 150 3.33 -6.23 -19.18
CA TYR A 150 2.88 -5.18 -20.06
C TYR A 150 1.62 -4.51 -19.51
N TYR A 151 1.60 -3.19 -19.53
CA TYR A 151 0.42 -2.40 -19.27
C TYR A 151 -0.12 -1.94 -20.61
N LYS A 152 -1.10 -2.68 -21.15
CA LYS A 152 -1.60 -2.60 -22.53
C LYS A 152 -2.96 -1.89 -22.61
N ALA A 153 -3.25 -1.34 -23.79
CA ALA A 153 -4.56 -0.84 -24.19
C ALA A 153 -5.36 -1.95 -24.88
N GLY A 154 -6.22 -2.64 -24.14
CA GLY A 154 -7.02 -3.75 -24.62
C GLY A 154 -8.22 -3.33 -25.45
N THR A 155 -8.65 -4.23 -26.35
CA THR A 155 -9.82 -4.05 -27.24
C THR A 155 -11.08 -4.61 -26.56
N PRO A 156 -12.11 -3.80 -26.28
CA PRO A 156 -13.23 -4.17 -25.41
C PRO A 156 -14.02 -5.43 -25.80
N ASP A 157 -14.16 -5.72 -27.08
CA ASP A 157 -14.92 -6.88 -27.57
C ASP A 157 -14.06 -8.08 -27.99
N GLU A 158 -12.73 -7.87 -28.16
CA GLU A 158 -11.80 -8.91 -28.65
C GLU A 158 -11.03 -9.58 -27.52
N ASP A 159 -10.50 -8.76 -26.58
CA ASP A 159 -9.77 -9.27 -25.43
C ASP A 159 -10.73 -9.88 -24.40
N LYS A 160 -10.36 -11.04 -23.87
CA LYS A 160 -11.18 -11.83 -22.96
C LYS A 160 -10.34 -12.43 -21.85
N PHE A 161 -10.95 -12.58 -20.69
CA PHE A 161 -10.36 -13.33 -19.58
C PHE A 161 -11.45 -13.80 -18.61
N ILE A 162 -11.06 -14.68 -17.68
CA ILE A 162 -11.93 -15.11 -16.59
C ILE A 162 -11.75 -14.12 -15.45
N ALA A 163 -12.78 -13.32 -15.16
CA ALA A 163 -12.75 -12.38 -14.05
C ALA A 163 -12.69 -13.12 -12.70
N LEU A 164 -12.13 -12.48 -11.70
CA LEU A 164 -11.98 -13.04 -10.35
C LEU A 164 -13.33 -13.59 -9.83
N ASP A 165 -13.30 -14.81 -9.29
CA ASP A 165 -14.46 -15.55 -8.80
C ASP A 165 -15.49 -15.94 -9.86
N CYS A 166 -15.15 -15.85 -11.15
CA CYS A 166 -15.95 -16.34 -12.27
C CYS A 166 -15.39 -17.65 -12.82
N ASN A 167 -16.18 -18.33 -13.69
CA ASN A 167 -15.81 -19.60 -14.29
C ASN A 167 -15.79 -19.56 -15.83
N GLU A 168 -16.28 -18.50 -16.43
CA GLU A 168 -16.39 -18.35 -17.87
C GLU A 168 -15.55 -17.19 -18.37
N GLU A 169 -14.98 -17.34 -19.56
CA GLU A 169 -14.24 -16.29 -20.22
C GLU A 169 -15.22 -15.29 -20.85
N GLU A 170 -15.08 -14.03 -20.52
CA GLU A 170 -15.91 -12.94 -21.00
C GLU A 170 -15.06 -11.83 -21.63
N SER A 171 -15.64 -11.11 -22.61
CA SER A 171 -14.99 -9.91 -23.15
C SER A 171 -14.98 -8.79 -22.12
N LEU A 172 -14.09 -7.80 -22.31
CA LEU A 172 -13.97 -6.69 -21.37
C LEU A 172 -15.30 -5.93 -21.23
N ASN A 173 -16.06 -5.77 -22.33
CA ASN A 173 -17.39 -5.17 -22.29
C ASN A 173 -18.39 -6.04 -21.53
N GLN A 174 -18.40 -7.35 -21.75
CA GLN A 174 -19.27 -8.26 -21.00
C GLN A 174 -19.01 -8.17 -19.49
N ILE A 175 -17.73 -8.17 -19.06
CA ILE A 175 -17.37 -8.01 -17.64
C ILE A 175 -17.91 -6.69 -17.07
N LEU A 176 -17.90 -5.59 -17.83
CA LEU A 176 -18.49 -4.32 -17.36
C LEU A 176 -20.01 -4.39 -17.18
N GLU A 177 -20.70 -5.27 -17.91
CA GLU A 177 -22.16 -5.42 -17.88
C GLU A 177 -22.65 -6.47 -16.90
N THR A 178 -21.85 -7.54 -16.64
CA THR A 178 -22.32 -8.74 -15.92
C THR A 178 -21.69 -8.90 -14.54
N HIS A 179 -20.49 -8.38 -14.33
CA HIS A 179 -19.78 -8.52 -13.06
C HIS A 179 -20.11 -7.35 -12.11
N ASP A 180 -20.38 -7.61 -10.82
CA ASP A 180 -20.72 -6.59 -9.81
C ASP A 180 -19.73 -5.42 -9.77
N LYS A 181 -18.42 -5.71 -9.83
CA LYS A 181 -17.38 -4.67 -9.89
C LYS A 181 -17.39 -3.96 -11.24
N GLY A 182 -17.71 -4.68 -12.33
CA GLY A 182 -17.91 -4.11 -13.66
C GLY A 182 -19.00 -3.06 -13.65
N GLU A 183 -20.22 -3.45 -13.29
CA GLU A 183 -21.38 -2.53 -13.20
C GLU A 183 -21.09 -1.31 -12.31
N LYS A 184 -20.45 -1.53 -11.15
CA LYS A 184 -20.13 -0.47 -10.20
C LYS A 184 -19.13 0.56 -10.75
N TYR A 185 -18.09 0.09 -11.43
CA TYR A 185 -16.95 0.92 -11.83
C TYR A 185 -16.84 1.17 -13.34
N ALA A 186 -17.75 0.63 -14.18
CA ALA A 186 -17.73 0.79 -15.63
C ALA A 186 -17.47 2.23 -16.08
N LYS A 187 -18.12 3.21 -15.45
CA LYS A 187 -18.00 4.64 -15.78
C LYS A 187 -16.58 5.21 -15.69
N LEU A 188 -15.63 4.47 -15.10
CA LEU A 188 -14.26 4.92 -15.03
C LEU A 188 -13.49 4.70 -16.34
N ILE A 189 -13.95 3.76 -17.20
CA ILE A 189 -13.27 3.39 -18.44
C ILE A 189 -14.21 3.25 -19.65
N SER A 190 -15.52 3.09 -19.49
CA SER A 190 -16.46 2.80 -20.58
C SER A 190 -16.58 3.87 -21.66
N ASP A 191 -16.15 5.10 -21.40
CA ASP A 191 -16.16 6.19 -22.37
C ASP A 191 -14.94 6.17 -23.34
N TYR A 192 -13.99 5.25 -23.12
CA TYR A 192 -12.81 5.09 -23.96
C TYR A 192 -12.96 3.95 -24.95
N ASP A 193 -12.28 4.07 -26.10
CA ASP A 193 -12.27 3.02 -27.15
C ASP A 193 -11.39 1.80 -26.76
N LYS A 194 -10.53 1.95 -25.75
CA LYS A 194 -9.61 0.94 -25.23
C LYS A 194 -9.66 0.92 -23.72
N TYR A 195 -9.43 -0.27 -23.13
CA TYR A 195 -9.41 -0.44 -21.68
C TYR A 195 -8.02 -0.86 -21.20
N PRO A 196 -7.55 -0.37 -20.02
CA PRO A 196 -6.27 -0.76 -19.48
C PRO A 196 -6.24 -2.24 -19.09
N LEU A 197 -5.16 -2.95 -19.42
CA LEU A 197 -4.90 -4.33 -19.04
C LEU A 197 -3.49 -4.49 -18.50
N ILE A 198 -3.32 -5.29 -17.45
CA ILE A 198 -2.02 -5.84 -17.05
C ILE A 198 -1.91 -7.25 -17.62
N VAL A 199 -0.81 -7.52 -18.31
CA VAL A 199 -0.62 -8.77 -19.07
C VAL A 199 0.79 -9.29 -18.82
N ASP A 200 0.94 -10.61 -18.71
CA ASP A 200 2.23 -11.28 -18.57
C ASP A 200 2.93 -11.54 -19.93
N SER A 201 4.10 -12.18 -19.91
CA SER A 201 4.86 -12.52 -21.13
C SER A 201 4.20 -13.58 -22.03
N ASN A 202 3.23 -14.30 -21.52
CA ASN A 202 2.48 -15.33 -22.23
C ASN A 202 1.12 -14.82 -22.77
N ASP A 203 0.92 -13.50 -22.75
CA ASP A 203 -0.33 -12.81 -23.10
C ASP A 203 -1.53 -13.16 -22.19
N ASN A 204 -1.28 -13.69 -20.99
CA ASN A 204 -2.32 -13.87 -19.99
C ASN A 204 -2.74 -12.54 -19.39
N ILE A 205 -4.02 -12.22 -19.42
CA ILE A 205 -4.56 -11.02 -18.78
C ILE A 205 -4.64 -11.27 -17.26
N MET A 206 -3.91 -10.46 -16.50
CA MET A 206 -3.86 -10.50 -15.03
C MET A 206 -4.94 -9.63 -14.39
N SER A 207 -5.24 -8.48 -15.00
CA SER A 207 -6.28 -7.55 -14.52
C SER A 207 -6.74 -6.60 -15.61
N MET A 208 -7.93 -6.03 -15.39
CA MET A 208 -8.49 -4.88 -16.11
C MET A 208 -8.65 -3.71 -15.13
N PRO A 209 -7.56 -2.94 -14.87
CA PRO A 209 -7.65 -1.77 -13.98
C PRO A 209 -8.59 -0.69 -14.52
N PRO A 210 -9.36 0.01 -13.70
CA PRO A 210 -9.48 -0.11 -12.24
C PRO A 210 -10.60 -1.07 -11.80
N ILE A 211 -11.02 -2.02 -12.62
CA ILE A 211 -12.24 -2.82 -12.46
C ILE A 211 -11.99 -4.07 -11.63
N ILE A 212 -11.24 -5.05 -12.17
CA ILE A 212 -11.15 -6.39 -11.60
C ILE A 212 -9.85 -7.12 -11.99
N ASN A 213 -9.37 -8.00 -11.11
CA ASN A 213 -8.31 -8.95 -11.40
C ASN A 213 -8.86 -10.19 -12.12
N SER A 214 -7.97 -10.95 -12.76
CA SER A 214 -8.25 -12.27 -13.31
C SER A 214 -8.27 -13.34 -12.21
N ASP A 215 -9.09 -14.37 -12.39
CA ASP A 215 -9.10 -15.57 -11.55
C ASP A 215 -7.78 -16.36 -11.64
N LEU A 216 -7.05 -16.25 -12.75
CA LEU A 216 -5.72 -16.84 -12.95
C LEU A 216 -4.73 -16.45 -11.85
N THR A 217 -4.78 -15.20 -11.40
CA THR A 217 -3.84 -14.63 -10.44
C THR A 217 -4.42 -14.46 -9.03
N LYS A 218 -5.50 -15.20 -8.74
CA LYS A 218 -6.18 -15.17 -7.47
C LYS A 218 -5.25 -15.62 -6.34
N LEU A 219 -5.19 -14.82 -5.28
CA LEU A 219 -4.46 -15.17 -4.08
C LEU A 219 -5.09 -16.36 -3.36
N THR A 220 -4.26 -17.21 -2.82
CA THR A 220 -4.64 -18.36 -2.00
C THR A 220 -3.69 -18.49 -0.79
N THR A 221 -4.02 -19.35 0.14
CA THR A 221 -3.12 -19.69 1.27
C THR A 221 -1.82 -20.40 0.84
N ASN A 222 -1.72 -20.80 -0.44
CA ASN A 222 -0.51 -21.40 -1.01
C ASN A 222 0.40 -20.35 -1.69
N THR A 223 -0.08 -19.15 -1.93
CA THR A 223 0.69 -18.06 -2.56
C THR A 223 1.90 -17.71 -1.69
N LYS A 224 3.07 -17.63 -2.32
CA LYS A 224 4.35 -17.32 -1.65
C LYS A 224 4.98 -16.03 -2.14
N ASN A 225 4.61 -15.59 -3.33
CA ASN A 225 5.14 -14.37 -3.92
C ASN A 225 3.99 -13.54 -4.48
N LEU A 226 4.06 -12.22 -4.27
CA LEU A 226 3.04 -11.29 -4.73
C LEU A 226 3.60 -10.42 -5.84
N PHE A 227 2.88 -10.28 -6.94
CA PHE A 227 3.08 -9.17 -7.87
C PHE A 227 2.04 -8.10 -7.56
N ILE A 228 2.50 -6.86 -7.35
CA ILE A 228 1.65 -5.73 -7.04
C ILE A 228 1.71 -4.75 -8.18
N ASP A 229 0.55 -4.39 -8.73
CA ASP A 229 0.40 -3.24 -9.62
C ASP A 229 -0.45 -2.14 -8.99
N VAL A 230 -0.07 -0.92 -9.23
CA VAL A 230 -0.82 0.27 -8.82
C VAL A 230 -0.96 1.17 -10.03
N THR A 231 -2.18 1.32 -10.53
CA THR A 231 -2.48 2.15 -11.70
C THR A 231 -3.21 3.43 -11.31
N GLY A 232 -3.06 4.49 -12.08
CA GLY A 232 -3.77 5.73 -11.75
C GLY A 232 -3.63 6.87 -12.74
N THR A 233 -4.29 7.98 -12.36
CA THR A 233 -4.30 9.24 -13.09
C THR A 233 -3.36 10.31 -12.50
N ASP A 234 -2.69 9.98 -11.38
CA ASP A 234 -1.79 10.88 -10.65
C ASP A 234 -0.56 10.09 -10.19
N LEU A 235 0.61 10.43 -10.75
CA LEU A 235 1.86 9.71 -10.50
C LEU A 235 2.25 9.68 -9.02
N THR A 236 2.08 10.81 -8.32
CA THR A 236 2.42 10.90 -6.89
C THR A 236 1.54 9.97 -6.06
N ALA A 237 0.24 9.92 -6.36
CA ALA A 237 -0.68 9.05 -5.64
C ALA A 237 -0.41 7.56 -5.93
N VAL A 238 -0.06 7.21 -7.18
CA VAL A 238 0.34 5.86 -7.58
C VAL A 238 1.61 5.44 -6.83
N THR A 239 2.65 6.26 -6.83
CA THR A 239 3.91 5.99 -6.11
C THR A 239 3.69 5.84 -4.60
N ASN A 240 2.91 6.75 -4.00
CA ASN A 240 2.62 6.71 -2.58
C ASN A 240 1.81 5.46 -2.18
N ALA A 241 0.80 5.09 -2.96
CA ALA A 241 0.01 3.89 -2.71
C ALA A 241 0.86 2.62 -2.78
N LEU A 242 1.74 2.51 -3.80
CA LEU A 242 2.66 1.38 -3.89
C LEU A 242 3.61 1.33 -2.69
N ASN A 243 4.21 2.45 -2.30
CA ASN A 243 5.13 2.49 -1.16
C ASN A 243 4.45 2.09 0.15
N ILE A 244 3.19 2.49 0.37
CA ILE A 244 2.43 2.12 1.55
C ILE A 244 2.13 0.62 1.56
N ILE A 245 1.60 0.09 0.44
CA ILE A 245 1.23 -1.33 0.40
C ILE A 245 2.46 -2.24 0.46
N ALA A 246 3.54 -1.86 -0.24
CA ALA A 246 4.79 -2.61 -0.20
C ALA A 246 5.42 -2.60 1.20
N ALA A 247 5.42 -1.46 1.90
CA ALA A 247 5.92 -1.38 3.27
C ALA A 247 5.12 -2.27 4.24
N ASN A 248 3.79 -2.27 4.14
CA ASN A 248 2.95 -3.05 5.05
C ASN A 248 3.06 -4.55 4.77
N LEU A 249 2.91 -4.99 3.53
CA LEU A 249 2.97 -6.41 3.18
C LEU A 249 4.38 -7.01 3.34
N SER A 250 5.43 -6.19 3.40
CA SER A 250 6.80 -6.67 3.61
C SER A 250 7.22 -6.82 5.08
N GLU A 251 6.40 -6.41 6.04
CA GLU A 251 6.69 -6.62 7.46
C GLU A 251 6.85 -8.11 7.80
N ASN A 252 6.14 -8.99 7.08
CA ASN A 252 6.16 -10.44 7.26
C ASN A 252 6.68 -11.18 6.02
N ALA A 253 7.51 -10.55 5.19
CA ALA A 253 8.04 -11.12 3.95
C ALA A 253 9.58 -11.15 3.94
N ASP A 254 10.16 -11.94 3.04
CA ASP A 254 11.61 -12.09 2.92
C ASP A 254 12.28 -10.88 2.25
N SER A 255 11.67 -10.31 1.21
CA SER A 255 12.21 -9.17 0.46
C SER A 255 11.19 -8.54 -0.50
N ILE A 256 11.50 -7.31 -0.91
CA ILE A 256 10.83 -6.59 -2.00
C ILE A 256 11.78 -6.59 -3.19
N GLU A 257 11.35 -7.13 -4.33
CA GLU A 257 12.10 -7.09 -5.58
C GLU A 257 11.59 -5.93 -6.44
N CYS A 258 12.53 -5.11 -6.94
CA CYS A 258 12.19 -3.95 -7.75
C CYS A 258 11.69 -4.35 -9.13
N VAL A 259 10.73 -3.59 -9.64
CA VAL A 259 10.26 -3.66 -11.03
C VAL A 259 10.57 -2.34 -11.74
N LYS A 260 11.19 -2.43 -12.92
CA LYS A 260 11.42 -1.27 -13.77
C LYS A 260 10.21 -1.03 -14.66
N VAL A 261 9.57 0.13 -14.54
CA VAL A 261 8.48 0.56 -15.41
C VAL A 261 9.05 1.41 -16.54
N VAL A 262 8.76 0.98 -17.78
CA VAL A 262 9.25 1.61 -19.02
C VAL A 262 8.10 2.34 -19.69
N TYR A 263 8.21 3.66 -19.81
CA TYR A 263 7.19 4.52 -20.41
C TYR A 263 7.58 5.03 -21.79
N PRO A 264 6.65 5.09 -22.76
CA PRO A 264 6.91 5.74 -24.05
C PRO A 264 6.79 7.29 -23.99
N TYR A 265 6.18 7.84 -22.94
CA TYR A 265 5.87 9.28 -22.80
C TYR A 265 6.33 9.90 -21.47
N HIS A 266 7.07 9.16 -20.66
CA HIS A 266 7.61 9.57 -19.37
C HIS A 266 8.99 8.95 -19.18
N ASP A 267 9.77 9.43 -18.22
CA ASP A 267 11.02 8.76 -17.84
C ASP A 267 10.74 7.38 -17.21
N ASP A 268 11.63 6.42 -17.48
CA ASP A 268 11.60 5.13 -16.84
C ASP A 268 11.76 5.27 -15.32
N VAL A 269 11.03 4.47 -14.57
CA VAL A 269 11.06 4.51 -13.10
C VAL A 269 11.20 3.11 -12.53
N THR A 270 12.12 2.95 -11.59
CA THR A 270 12.23 1.71 -10.81
C THR A 270 11.44 1.86 -9.50
N TYR A 271 10.61 0.91 -9.20
CA TYR A 271 9.75 0.87 -8.00
C TYR A 271 10.06 -0.35 -7.13
N PRO A 272 9.79 -0.29 -5.79
CA PRO A 272 9.26 0.86 -5.07
C PRO A 272 10.30 1.96 -4.89
N GLN A 273 9.85 3.19 -4.66
CA GLN A 273 10.71 4.33 -4.35
C GLN A 273 10.77 4.56 -2.84
N PHE A 274 11.63 3.79 -2.16
CA PHE A 274 11.76 3.84 -0.70
C PHE A 274 12.84 4.83 -0.20
N GLU A 275 13.49 5.56 -1.10
CA GLU A 275 14.45 6.60 -0.70
C GLU A 275 13.76 7.59 0.26
N PRO A 276 14.19 7.68 1.53
CA PRO A 276 13.48 8.45 2.53
C PRO A 276 13.57 9.96 2.27
N LYS A 277 12.57 10.70 2.77
CA LYS A 277 12.61 12.17 2.79
C LYS A 277 13.43 12.64 3.99
N VAL A 278 14.28 13.64 3.79
CA VAL A 278 15.05 14.26 4.85
C VAL A 278 14.53 15.68 5.11
N LEU A 279 14.30 16.00 6.37
CA LEU A 279 13.84 17.31 6.84
C LEU A 279 14.69 17.76 8.02
N ASP A 280 14.92 19.06 8.15
CA ASP A 280 15.48 19.67 9.37
C ASP A 280 14.32 20.25 10.20
N VAL A 281 14.24 19.89 11.46
CA VAL A 281 13.27 20.38 12.46
C VAL A 281 13.97 21.32 13.42
N HIS A 282 13.42 22.53 13.61
CA HIS A 282 13.98 23.54 14.50
C HIS A 282 13.35 23.42 15.89
N VAL A 283 14.21 23.34 16.91
CA VAL A 283 13.81 23.12 18.30
C VAL A 283 12.96 24.27 18.85
N ASP A 284 13.32 25.51 18.54
CA ASP A 284 12.57 26.71 18.91
C ASP A 284 11.18 26.73 18.23
N THR A 285 11.11 26.42 16.95
CA THR A 285 9.84 26.31 16.20
C THR A 285 8.95 25.23 16.83
N ALA A 286 9.49 24.04 17.06
CA ALA A 286 8.74 22.95 17.69
C ALA A 286 8.25 23.32 19.10
N SER A 287 9.10 23.99 19.90
CA SER A 287 8.74 24.47 21.24
C SER A 287 7.62 25.50 21.21
N GLU A 288 7.67 26.44 20.25
CA GLU A 288 6.64 27.47 20.08
C GLU A 288 5.27 26.84 19.70
N TYR A 289 5.24 25.92 18.70
CA TYR A 289 4.00 25.30 18.25
C TYR A 289 3.38 24.37 19.30
N ILE A 290 4.20 23.61 20.03
CA ILE A 290 3.73 22.66 21.06
C ILE A 290 3.42 23.41 22.37
N GLY A 291 4.02 24.58 22.59
CA GLY A 291 3.85 25.36 23.82
C GLY A 291 4.62 24.80 25.02
N MET A 292 5.73 24.11 24.79
CA MET A 292 6.58 23.51 25.81
C MET A 292 8.05 23.73 25.44
N ASP A 293 8.90 23.94 26.46
CA ASP A 293 10.35 23.97 26.26
C ASP A 293 10.86 22.58 25.90
N LEU A 294 11.32 22.42 24.68
CA LEU A 294 11.87 21.17 24.13
C LEU A 294 13.40 21.27 24.02
N THR A 295 14.05 20.13 23.99
CA THR A 295 15.46 19.97 23.63
C THR A 295 15.60 19.10 22.39
N ALA A 296 16.71 19.23 21.65
CA ALA A 296 16.99 18.37 20.50
C ALA A 296 16.92 16.87 20.88
N ASP A 297 17.46 16.48 22.03
CA ASP A 297 17.44 15.08 22.49
C ASP A 297 16.01 14.59 22.76
N LYS A 298 15.13 15.45 23.32
CA LYS A 298 13.72 15.08 23.53
C LYS A 298 12.96 14.92 22.22
N ILE A 299 13.22 15.79 21.25
CA ILE A 299 12.65 15.69 19.91
C ILE A 299 13.10 14.39 19.24
N ILE A 300 14.40 14.07 19.27
CA ILE A 300 14.95 12.82 18.72
C ILE A 300 14.25 11.62 19.34
N GLN A 301 14.26 11.50 20.66
CA GLN A 301 13.62 10.40 21.36
C GLN A 301 12.13 10.23 20.97
N THR A 302 11.41 11.33 20.82
CA THR A 302 9.98 11.28 20.48
C THR A 302 9.76 10.87 19.02
N LEU A 303 10.58 11.38 18.09
CA LEU A 303 10.48 11.05 16.68
C LEU A 303 10.86 9.59 16.40
N GLU A 304 11.88 9.05 17.09
CA GLU A 304 12.25 7.63 16.95
C GLU A 304 11.13 6.68 17.39
N LYS A 305 10.35 7.05 18.42
CA LYS A 305 9.13 6.32 18.80
C LYS A 305 8.03 6.36 17.76
N THR A 306 8.02 7.37 16.91
CA THR A 306 7.07 7.44 15.77
C THR A 306 7.62 6.83 14.48
N ARG A 307 8.69 6.01 14.62
CA ARG A 307 9.32 5.26 13.52
C ARG A 307 10.00 6.16 12.48
N PHE A 308 10.59 7.26 12.92
CA PHE A 308 11.55 8.07 12.15
C PHE A 308 12.97 7.79 12.62
N ASN A 309 13.97 8.07 11.78
CA ASN A 309 15.32 8.28 12.28
C ASN A 309 15.56 9.78 12.48
N ALA A 310 16.23 10.13 13.57
CA ALA A 310 16.54 11.50 13.88
C ALA A 310 17.96 11.65 14.44
N GLN A 311 18.64 12.74 14.08
CA GLN A 311 19.99 13.03 14.57
C GLN A 311 20.16 14.50 14.87
N LYS A 312 20.91 14.80 15.91
CA LYS A 312 21.24 16.17 16.29
C LYS A 312 22.25 16.75 15.29
N VAL A 313 21.93 17.89 14.68
CA VAL A 313 22.84 18.69 13.86
C VAL A 313 23.54 19.73 14.75
N ASP A 314 22.76 20.46 15.55
CA ASP A 314 23.20 21.40 16.57
C ASP A 314 22.14 21.50 17.69
N ASP A 315 22.29 22.48 18.61
CA ASP A 315 21.36 22.62 19.74
C ASP A 315 19.95 23.05 19.32
N ASN A 316 19.78 23.67 18.15
CA ASN A 316 18.50 24.13 17.62
C ASN A 316 18.01 23.34 16.40
N THR A 317 18.78 22.38 15.87
CA THR A 317 18.45 21.69 14.63
C THR A 317 18.55 20.16 14.79
N VAL A 318 17.46 19.47 14.49
CA VAL A 318 17.38 18.01 14.41
C VAL A 318 17.09 17.61 12.98
N ARG A 319 17.97 16.80 12.37
CA ARG A 319 17.74 16.20 11.06
C ARG A 319 16.93 14.94 11.18
N VAL A 320 15.81 14.88 10.48
CA VAL A 320 14.83 13.80 10.53
C VAL A 320 14.77 13.07 9.19
N THR A 321 14.89 11.74 9.23
CA THR A 321 14.73 10.87 8.09
C THR A 321 13.34 10.23 8.17
N VAL A 322 12.50 10.53 7.18
CA VAL A 322 11.07 10.16 7.14
C VAL A 322 10.86 9.02 6.14
N PRO A 323 10.33 7.87 6.57
CA PRO A 323 10.05 6.76 5.65
C PRO A 323 8.98 7.14 4.62
N ARG A 324 9.09 6.57 3.42
CA ARG A 324 8.25 6.96 2.27
C ARG A 324 6.77 6.59 2.39
N TYR A 325 6.40 5.67 3.25
CA TYR A 325 4.99 5.38 3.54
C TYR A 325 4.32 6.48 4.39
N ARG A 326 5.09 7.38 5.02
CA ARG A 326 4.59 8.54 5.78
C ARG A 326 4.30 9.70 4.84
N ILE A 327 3.19 9.60 4.12
CA ILE A 327 2.77 10.61 3.13
C ILE A 327 2.15 11.86 3.77
N ASP A 328 1.85 11.81 5.05
CA ASP A 328 1.34 12.90 5.87
C ASP A 328 2.40 13.96 6.20
N ILE A 329 3.68 13.60 6.19
CA ILE A 329 4.76 14.51 6.53
C ILE A 329 5.19 15.34 5.30
N LEU A 330 4.73 16.58 5.22
CA LEU A 330 4.99 17.47 4.11
C LEU A 330 6.14 18.45 4.39
N HIS A 331 6.26 18.92 5.63
CA HIS A 331 7.26 19.89 6.11
C HIS A 331 7.50 19.68 7.61
N GLU A 332 8.31 20.53 8.26
CA GLU A 332 8.71 20.38 9.67
C GLU A 332 7.58 20.61 10.71
N VAL A 333 6.46 21.18 10.27
CA VAL A 333 5.32 21.56 11.14
C VAL A 333 4.10 20.72 10.79
#